data_e0d3f3cb1ded2a0a9814ce90c91cf80e
#
_entry.id   e0d3f3cb1ded2a0a9814ce90c91cf80e
#
_cell.length_a   1.000
_cell.length_b   1.000
_cell.length_c   1.000
_cell.angle_alpha   90.00
_cell.angle_beta   90.00
_cell.angle_gamma   90.00
#
_symmetry.space_group_name_H-M   'P 1'
#
loop_
_entity.id
_entity.type
_entity.pdbx_description
1 polymer ?
#
loop_
_entity_poly.entity_id
_entity_poly.type
_entity_poly.pdbx_seq_one_letter_code
_entity_poly.pdbx_strand_id
1 'polypeptide(L)'
;NGLRHFPLIGLLVAAFLRSALDVNLKAVLYGAFDVGREISPGRTPMFDLTPMLDLLEWSAAADRFNRTGDSRYLASLVDRQRKRLALAAQGDKQRLYEAGALGHLAARLAKISQGLHLIRPIQVMEEADGLSGRIEKARPALAQSAAVQPFSLLLETVERTFAPLGLAGPLEPENFAANLQKQRQMVAWYADRDHWVQAATLAREWLVNWFMGHLGMDEELMVDRDIRQEIENRINEDSRALVNAKTHDKPVPPLSLEKVPEFIEALNIWGQMIELRNDINHAGMRKGAMEPDSLIKQLKALFQRLDRLPLPGEVP
;
A
#
# COMPACT_ATOMS: atom_id res chain seq x y z
N ASN A 1 42.30 -20.73 14.99
CA ASN A 1 40.82 -20.83 14.80
C ASN A 1 40.08 -19.48 14.63
N GLY A 2 40.76 -18.31 14.72
CA GLY A 2 40.15 -16.99 14.61
C GLY A 2 39.73 -16.55 13.20
N LEU A 3 40.23 -17.18 12.16
CA LEU A 3 40.03 -16.78 10.77
C LEU A 3 38.69 -17.23 10.15
N ARG A 4 37.98 -18.16 10.78
CA ARG A 4 36.71 -18.73 10.25
C ARG A 4 35.54 -17.72 10.20
N HIS A 5 35.62 -16.62 10.94
CA HIS A 5 34.60 -15.58 10.97
C HIS A 5 34.80 -14.48 9.90
N PHE A 6 36.00 -14.37 9.31
CA PHE A 6 36.32 -13.33 8.33
C PHE A 6 35.40 -13.34 7.09
N PRO A 7 35.04 -14.51 6.52
CA PRO A 7 34.11 -14.52 5.38
C PRO A 7 32.73 -13.94 5.71
N LEU A 8 32.23 -14.23 6.93
CA LEU A 8 30.95 -13.66 7.39
C LEU A 8 31.04 -12.15 7.58
N ILE A 9 32.12 -11.69 8.23
CA ILE A 9 32.36 -10.24 8.41
C ILE A 9 32.49 -9.56 7.04
N GLY A 10 33.25 -10.15 6.12
CA GLY A 10 33.42 -9.64 4.76
C GLY A 10 32.09 -9.53 4.01
N LEU A 11 31.22 -10.54 4.14
CA LEU A 11 29.89 -10.52 3.54
C LEU A 11 29.00 -9.42 4.12
N LEU A 12 29.02 -9.24 5.45
CA LEU A 12 28.26 -8.16 6.12
C LEU A 12 28.76 -6.77 5.72
N VAL A 13 30.09 -6.59 5.64
CA VAL A 13 30.70 -5.33 5.15
C VAL A 13 30.32 -5.09 3.70
N ALA A 14 30.37 -6.11 2.84
CA ALA A 14 29.97 -6.01 1.45
C ALA A 14 28.49 -5.62 1.32
N ALA A 15 27.61 -6.24 2.12
CA ALA A 15 26.18 -5.89 2.15
C ALA A 15 25.98 -4.43 2.63
N PHE A 16 26.69 -4.00 3.65
CA PHE A 16 26.62 -2.63 4.16
C PHE A 16 27.09 -1.62 3.11
N LEU A 17 28.23 -1.85 2.47
CA LEU A 17 28.77 -0.96 1.43
C LEU A 17 27.82 -0.85 0.24
N ARG A 18 27.19 -1.96 -0.16
CA ARG A 18 26.19 -1.96 -1.22
C ARG A 18 24.97 -1.12 -0.85
N SER A 19 24.46 -1.25 0.38
CA SER A 19 23.25 -0.53 0.82
C SER A 19 23.50 0.92 1.21
N ALA A 20 24.64 1.22 1.86
CA ALA A 20 24.92 2.56 2.39
C ALA A 20 25.61 3.47 1.39
N LEU A 21 26.42 2.93 0.49
CA LEU A 21 27.27 3.69 -0.43
C LEU A 21 26.98 3.41 -1.91
N ASP A 22 25.90 2.67 -2.22
CA ASP A 22 25.50 2.27 -3.58
C ASP A 22 26.65 1.60 -4.39
N VAL A 23 27.51 0.85 -3.70
CA VAL A 23 28.63 0.16 -4.33
C VAL A 23 28.11 -0.99 -5.19
N ASN A 24 28.46 -0.98 -6.47
CA ASN A 24 28.09 -2.07 -7.38
C ASN A 24 29.03 -3.29 -7.20
N LEU A 25 28.65 -4.19 -6.31
CA LEU A 25 29.35 -5.45 -6.09
C LEU A 25 29.04 -6.43 -7.23
N LYS A 26 30.08 -6.92 -7.90
CA LYS A 26 29.94 -7.89 -9.02
C LYS A 26 29.88 -9.32 -8.52
N ALA A 27 30.71 -9.67 -7.55
CA ALA A 27 30.76 -10.99 -6.93
C ALA A 27 31.40 -10.91 -5.53
N VAL A 28 31.05 -11.86 -4.68
CA VAL A 28 31.72 -12.13 -3.41
C VAL A 28 32.18 -13.58 -3.46
N LEU A 29 33.50 -13.78 -3.59
CA LEU A 29 34.09 -15.10 -3.72
C LEU A 29 34.86 -15.46 -2.44
N TYR A 30 34.65 -16.66 -1.95
CA TYR A 30 35.32 -17.20 -0.76
C TYR A 30 36.11 -18.47 -1.08
N GLY A 31 37.41 -18.44 -0.82
CA GLY A 31 38.29 -19.63 -0.92
C GLY A 31 38.28 -20.42 0.40
N ALA A 32 37.70 -21.62 0.39
CA ALA A 32 37.58 -22.48 1.56
C ALA A 32 38.80 -23.38 1.70
N PHE A 33 39.91 -22.84 2.17
CA PHE A 33 41.21 -23.52 2.24
C PHE A 33 41.17 -24.77 3.10
N ASP A 34 40.51 -24.73 4.25
CA ASP A 34 40.43 -25.89 5.18
C ASP A 34 39.63 -27.04 4.55
N VAL A 35 38.59 -26.75 3.81
CA VAL A 35 37.76 -27.74 3.09
C VAL A 35 38.58 -28.41 1.97
N GLY A 36 39.43 -27.65 1.28
CA GLY A 36 40.28 -28.14 0.21
C GLY A 36 41.31 -29.18 0.70
N ARG A 37 41.82 -29.03 1.95
CA ARG A 37 42.73 -29.98 2.57
C ARG A 37 42.10 -31.36 2.79
N GLU A 38 40.81 -31.40 3.12
CA GLU A 38 40.10 -32.64 3.44
C GLU A 38 39.58 -33.36 2.18
N ILE A 39 39.14 -32.61 1.18
CA ILE A 39 38.42 -33.16 -0.01
C ILE A 39 39.33 -33.31 -1.23
N SER A 40 40.28 -32.38 -1.45
CA SER A 40 41.14 -32.36 -2.63
C SER A 40 42.48 -31.73 -2.32
N PRO A 41 43.50 -32.53 -1.92
CA PRO A 41 44.82 -32.02 -1.63
C PRO A 41 45.39 -31.20 -2.80
N GLY A 42 45.84 -29.99 -2.52
CA GLY A 42 46.43 -29.08 -3.50
C GLY A 42 45.45 -28.22 -4.29
N ARG A 43 44.11 -28.29 -4.00
CA ARG A 43 43.09 -27.41 -4.59
C ARG A 43 42.27 -26.76 -3.49
N THR A 44 42.00 -25.47 -3.64
CA THR A 44 41.10 -24.72 -2.74
C THR A 44 39.76 -24.49 -3.46
N PRO A 45 38.66 -25.08 -2.95
CA PRO A 45 37.36 -24.80 -3.55
C PRO A 45 37.00 -23.33 -3.34
N MET A 46 36.47 -22.72 -4.39
CA MET A 46 35.96 -21.35 -4.38
C MET A 46 34.44 -21.39 -4.31
N PHE A 47 33.87 -20.72 -3.31
CA PHE A 47 32.42 -20.54 -3.18
C PHE A 47 32.01 -19.15 -3.60
N ASP A 48 30.97 -19.07 -4.42
CA ASP A 48 30.30 -17.80 -4.74
C ASP A 48 29.26 -17.50 -3.65
N LEU A 49 29.52 -16.47 -2.86
CA LEU A 49 28.62 -15.98 -1.81
C LEU A 49 27.69 -14.84 -2.29
N THR A 50 27.76 -14.49 -3.56
CA THR A 50 26.88 -13.45 -4.15
C THR A 50 25.39 -13.72 -3.92
N PRO A 51 24.87 -14.97 -4.01
CA PRO A 51 23.47 -15.27 -3.68
C PRO A 51 23.05 -14.91 -2.24
N MET A 52 23.99 -14.89 -1.29
CA MET A 52 23.69 -14.46 0.09
C MET A 52 23.45 -12.95 0.17
N LEU A 53 24.10 -12.14 -0.66
CA LEU A 53 23.79 -10.72 -0.79
C LEU A 53 22.39 -10.49 -1.36
N ASP A 54 21.99 -11.28 -2.36
CA ASP A 54 20.63 -11.23 -2.91
C ASP A 54 19.59 -11.56 -1.82
N LEU A 55 19.87 -12.53 -0.93
CA LEU A 55 18.98 -12.85 0.20
C LEU A 55 18.83 -11.67 1.18
N LEU A 56 19.90 -10.93 1.47
CA LEU A 56 19.83 -9.74 2.30
C LEU A 56 19.02 -8.63 1.66
N GLU A 57 19.07 -8.46 0.33
CA GLU A 57 18.18 -7.53 -0.39
C GLU A 57 16.71 -7.94 -0.28
N TRP A 58 16.40 -9.23 -0.43
CA TRP A 58 15.06 -9.76 -0.23
C TRP A 58 14.55 -9.50 1.19
N SER A 59 15.40 -9.69 2.20
CA SER A 59 15.07 -9.40 3.60
C SER A 59 14.74 -7.92 3.82
N ALA A 60 15.55 -7.01 3.27
CA ALA A 60 15.32 -5.57 3.37
C ALA A 60 14.03 -5.15 2.65
N ALA A 61 13.76 -5.73 1.47
CA ALA A 61 12.53 -5.46 0.72
C ALA A 61 11.28 -5.99 1.45
N ALA A 62 11.39 -7.15 2.11
CA ALA A 62 10.35 -7.74 2.93
C ALA A 62 10.03 -6.88 4.16
N ASP A 63 11.06 -6.44 4.90
CA ASP A 63 10.90 -5.56 6.06
C ASP A 63 10.21 -4.24 5.67
N ARG A 64 10.67 -3.61 4.59
CA ARG A 64 10.02 -2.40 4.05
C ARG A 64 8.55 -2.65 3.72
N PHE A 65 8.25 -3.72 2.99
CA PHE A 65 6.87 -4.06 2.64
C PHE A 65 6.00 -4.29 3.89
N ASN A 66 6.49 -5.07 4.86
CA ASN A 66 5.75 -5.38 6.07
C ASN A 66 5.44 -4.13 6.90
N ARG A 67 6.36 -3.17 6.96
CA ARG A 67 6.19 -1.92 7.73
C ARG A 67 5.33 -0.89 7.01
N THR A 68 5.56 -0.71 5.72
CA THR A 68 4.96 0.42 4.98
C THR A 68 3.92 -0.01 3.95
N GLY A 69 3.82 -1.30 3.64
CA GLY A 69 3.01 -1.82 2.53
C GLY A 69 3.56 -1.44 1.14
N ASP A 70 4.77 -0.86 1.05
CA ASP A 70 5.38 -0.50 -0.23
C ASP A 70 6.07 -1.69 -0.88
N SER A 71 5.45 -2.27 -1.90
CA SER A 71 5.97 -3.42 -2.65
C SER A 71 6.87 -3.05 -3.82
N ARG A 72 7.15 -1.77 -4.09
CA ARG A 72 7.93 -1.34 -5.27
C ARG A 72 9.35 -1.92 -5.28
N TYR A 73 9.98 -2.02 -4.12
CA TYR A 73 11.29 -2.64 -4.02
C TYR A 73 11.23 -4.17 -4.24
N LEU A 74 10.24 -4.85 -3.67
CA LEU A 74 9.97 -6.27 -3.99
C LEU A 74 9.76 -6.47 -5.48
N ALA A 75 8.90 -5.66 -6.10
CA ALA A 75 8.63 -5.70 -7.53
C ALA A 75 9.90 -5.54 -8.37
N SER A 76 10.81 -4.64 -8.00
CA SER A 76 12.08 -4.44 -8.70
C SER A 76 13.01 -5.67 -8.61
N LEU A 77 13.03 -6.35 -7.46
CA LEU A 77 13.79 -7.59 -7.28
C LEU A 77 13.21 -8.73 -8.15
N VAL A 78 11.88 -8.88 -8.15
CA VAL A 78 11.18 -9.86 -9.00
C VAL A 78 11.47 -9.60 -10.49
N ASP A 79 11.41 -8.34 -10.95
CA ASP A 79 11.69 -8.00 -12.35
C ASP A 79 13.16 -8.26 -12.72
N ARG A 80 14.10 -8.01 -11.79
CA ARG A 80 15.52 -8.34 -12.00
C ARG A 80 15.70 -9.85 -12.23
N GLN A 81 15.02 -10.67 -11.43
CA GLN A 81 15.09 -12.13 -11.59
C GLN A 81 14.37 -12.61 -12.85
N ARG A 82 13.22 -12.01 -13.18
CA ARG A 82 12.54 -12.24 -14.45
C ARG A 82 13.48 -12.06 -15.64
N LYS A 83 14.24 -10.95 -15.66
CA LYS A 83 15.20 -10.67 -16.74
C LYS A 83 16.28 -11.75 -16.84
N ARG A 84 16.80 -12.22 -15.68
CA ARG A 84 17.78 -13.32 -15.64
C ARG A 84 17.18 -14.63 -16.18
N LEU A 85 15.94 -14.98 -15.77
CA LEU A 85 15.26 -16.18 -16.25
C LEU A 85 14.95 -16.11 -17.75
N ALA A 86 14.53 -14.97 -18.27
CA ALA A 86 14.28 -14.78 -19.69
C ALA A 86 15.57 -14.94 -20.54
N LEU A 87 16.70 -14.42 -20.05
CA LEU A 87 17.99 -14.64 -20.72
C LEU A 87 18.43 -16.11 -20.68
N ALA A 88 18.23 -16.78 -19.55
CA ALA A 88 18.57 -18.21 -19.40
C ALA A 88 17.65 -19.16 -20.20
N ALA A 89 16.48 -18.69 -20.61
CA ALA A 89 15.51 -19.49 -21.35
C ALA A 89 15.99 -19.90 -22.75
N GLN A 90 16.94 -19.18 -23.36
CA GLN A 90 17.54 -19.50 -24.66
C GLN A 90 16.51 -19.85 -25.75
N GLY A 91 15.35 -19.17 -25.76
CA GLY A 91 14.28 -19.40 -26.73
C GLY A 91 13.24 -20.46 -26.31
N ASP A 92 13.39 -21.11 -25.19
CA ASP A 92 12.35 -22.00 -24.63
C ASP A 92 11.08 -21.21 -24.33
N LYS A 93 10.01 -21.51 -25.08
CA LYS A 93 8.73 -20.78 -25.01
C LYS A 93 8.07 -20.90 -23.64
N GLN A 94 8.16 -22.07 -23.00
CA GLN A 94 7.54 -22.28 -21.69
C GLN A 94 8.25 -21.45 -20.62
N ARG A 95 9.57 -21.46 -20.58
CA ARG A 95 10.37 -20.64 -19.66
C ARG A 95 10.17 -19.13 -19.88
N LEU A 96 10.03 -18.70 -21.15
CA LEU A 96 9.71 -17.32 -21.47
C LEU A 96 8.33 -16.92 -20.98
N TYR A 97 7.33 -17.80 -21.12
CA TYR A 97 5.98 -17.57 -20.59
C TYR A 97 6.00 -17.43 -19.07
N GLU A 98 6.70 -18.31 -18.37
CA GLU A 98 6.82 -18.27 -16.91
C GLU A 98 7.56 -17.01 -16.44
N ALA A 99 8.65 -16.62 -17.10
CA ALA A 99 9.30 -15.34 -16.83
C ALA A 99 8.35 -14.16 -17.08
N GLY A 100 7.52 -14.22 -18.14
CA GLY A 100 6.48 -13.24 -18.42
C GLY A 100 5.48 -13.11 -17.28
N ALA A 101 5.01 -14.22 -16.71
CA ALA A 101 4.08 -14.23 -15.58
C ALA A 101 4.66 -13.51 -14.34
N LEU A 102 5.96 -13.73 -14.04
CA LEU A 102 6.66 -12.97 -12.99
C LEU A 102 6.70 -11.46 -13.28
N GLY A 103 6.95 -11.09 -14.54
CA GLY A 103 6.97 -9.69 -14.96
C GLY A 103 5.61 -9.01 -14.79
N HIS A 104 4.54 -9.69 -15.14
CA HIS A 104 3.17 -9.19 -14.92
C HIS A 104 2.84 -9.04 -13.45
N LEU A 105 3.25 -9.99 -12.60
CA LEU A 105 3.07 -9.87 -11.15
C LEU A 105 3.86 -8.68 -10.59
N ALA A 106 5.15 -8.55 -10.94
CA ALA A 106 5.99 -7.44 -10.51
C ALA A 106 5.40 -6.07 -10.90
N ALA A 107 4.97 -5.93 -12.15
CA ALA A 107 4.34 -4.69 -12.64
C ALA A 107 3.07 -4.36 -11.86
N ARG A 108 2.23 -5.36 -11.57
CA ARG A 108 0.99 -5.20 -10.81
C ARG A 108 1.27 -4.73 -9.37
N LEU A 109 2.21 -5.37 -8.68
CA LEU A 109 2.61 -4.98 -7.33
C LEU A 109 3.13 -3.53 -7.27
N ALA A 110 3.96 -3.15 -8.25
CA ALA A 110 4.46 -1.78 -8.35
C ALA A 110 3.34 -0.75 -8.53
N LYS A 111 2.35 -1.05 -9.39
CA LYS A 111 1.20 -0.17 -9.66
C LYS A 111 0.28 -0.03 -8.47
N ILE A 112 -0.02 -1.13 -7.74
CA ILE A 112 -0.81 -1.08 -6.50
C ILE A 112 -0.14 -0.14 -5.50
N SER A 113 1.16 -0.33 -5.22
CA SER A 113 1.89 0.53 -4.30
C SER A 113 2.00 1.97 -4.78
N GLN A 114 2.13 2.20 -6.08
CA GLN A 114 2.11 3.56 -6.65
C GLN A 114 0.75 4.22 -6.46
N GLY A 115 -0.34 3.49 -6.73
CA GLY A 115 -1.71 3.95 -6.51
C GLY A 115 -1.96 4.31 -5.04
N LEU A 116 -1.54 3.45 -4.11
CA LEU A 116 -1.59 3.73 -2.67
C LEU A 116 -0.76 4.97 -2.32
N HIS A 117 0.46 5.09 -2.81
CA HIS A 117 1.32 6.25 -2.53
C HIS A 117 0.71 7.57 -3.00
N LEU A 118 0.01 7.57 -4.13
CA LEU A 118 -0.62 8.74 -4.75
C LEU A 118 -2.10 8.93 -4.39
N ILE A 119 -2.65 8.11 -3.51
CA ILE A 119 -4.06 8.12 -3.09
C ILE A 119 -4.99 8.00 -4.32
N ARG A 120 -4.84 6.90 -5.07
CA ARG A 120 -5.63 6.57 -6.26
C ARG A 120 -6.49 5.31 -6.01
N PRO A 121 -7.56 5.41 -5.18
CA PRO A 121 -8.30 4.23 -4.75
C PRO A 121 -8.88 3.41 -5.91
N ILE A 122 -9.41 4.05 -6.94
CA ILE A 122 -9.95 3.39 -8.12
C ILE A 122 -8.86 2.54 -8.81
N GLN A 123 -7.71 3.13 -9.08
CA GLN A 123 -6.58 2.40 -9.67
C GLN A 123 -6.10 1.25 -8.78
N VAL A 124 -6.09 1.45 -7.46
CA VAL A 124 -5.71 0.38 -6.51
C VAL A 124 -6.68 -0.78 -6.60
N MET A 125 -8.00 -0.53 -6.64
CA MET A 125 -9.04 -1.55 -6.77
C MET A 125 -8.85 -2.36 -8.05
N GLU A 126 -8.70 -1.71 -9.21
CA GLU A 126 -8.50 -2.32 -10.52
C GLU A 126 -7.20 -3.16 -10.57
N GLU A 127 -6.11 -2.63 -10.02
CA GLU A 127 -4.82 -3.32 -10.05
C GLU A 127 -4.74 -4.46 -9.00
N ALA A 128 -5.47 -4.38 -7.89
CA ALA A 128 -5.54 -5.45 -6.90
C ALA A 128 -6.56 -6.54 -7.30
N ASP A 129 -7.51 -6.23 -8.17
CA ASP A 129 -8.42 -7.23 -8.70
C ASP A 129 -7.69 -8.32 -9.47
N GLY A 130 -8.07 -9.58 -9.24
CA GLY A 130 -7.44 -10.74 -9.87
C GLY A 130 -5.98 -10.99 -9.47
N LEU A 131 -5.46 -10.34 -8.40
CA LEU A 131 -4.08 -10.51 -7.93
C LEU A 131 -3.78 -11.98 -7.58
N SER A 132 -4.68 -12.68 -6.89
CA SER A 132 -4.53 -14.10 -6.53
C SER A 132 -4.30 -14.98 -7.77
N GLY A 133 -5.07 -14.77 -8.83
CA GLY A 133 -4.89 -15.51 -10.09
C GLY A 133 -3.55 -15.22 -10.78
N ARG A 134 -2.99 -14.04 -10.60
CA ARG A 134 -1.66 -13.70 -11.13
C ARG A 134 -0.54 -14.32 -10.29
N ILE A 135 -0.71 -14.39 -8.99
CA ILE A 135 0.20 -15.10 -8.09
C ILE A 135 0.26 -16.57 -8.48
N GLU A 136 -0.88 -17.23 -8.69
CA GLU A 136 -0.92 -18.63 -9.12
C GLU A 136 -0.21 -18.87 -10.46
N LYS A 137 -0.37 -17.98 -11.44
CA LYS A 137 0.33 -18.06 -12.73
C LYS A 137 1.85 -17.88 -12.60
N ALA A 138 2.32 -17.16 -11.59
CA ALA A 138 3.74 -16.93 -11.33
C ALA A 138 4.40 -18.06 -10.52
N ARG A 139 3.64 -18.90 -9.80
CA ARG A 139 4.18 -19.98 -8.93
C ARG A 139 5.16 -20.93 -9.63
N PRO A 140 4.92 -21.41 -10.88
CA PRO A 140 5.88 -22.30 -11.53
C PRO A 140 7.27 -21.68 -11.70
N ALA A 141 7.34 -20.41 -12.09
CA ALA A 141 8.60 -19.70 -12.22
C ALA A 141 9.32 -19.50 -10.88
N LEU A 142 8.55 -19.27 -9.80
CA LEU A 142 9.10 -19.14 -8.45
C LEU A 142 9.68 -20.46 -7.93
N ALA A 143 9.07 -21.59 -8.25
CA ALA A 143 9.53 -22.92 -7.83
C ALA A 143 10.84 -23.34 -8.53
N GLN A 144 11.07 -22.87 -9.76
CA GLN A 144 12.22 -23.27 -10.59
C GLN A 144 13.51 -22.50 -10.30
N SER A 145 13.45 -21.40 -9.54
CA SER A 145 14.62 -20.54 -9.33
C SER A 145 14.87 -20.29 -7.85
N ALA A 146 15.96 -20.83 -7.33
CA ALA A 146 16.42 -20.57 -5.96
C ALA A 146 16.58 -19.06 -5.66
N ALA A 147 16.88 -18.24 -6.67
CA ALA A 147 17.07 -16.82 -6.53
C ALA A 147 15.77 -16.04 -6.25
N VAL A 148 14.58 -16.59 -6.58
CA VAL A 148 13.27 -16.01 -6.27
C VAL A 148 12.51 -16.73 -5.16
N GLN A 149 13.06 -17.84 -4.64
CA GLN A 149 12.45 -18.56 -3.51
C GLN A 149 12.14 -17.66 -2.30
N PRO A 150 13.02 -16.70 -1.91
CA PRO A 150 12.69 -15.80 -0.81
C PRO A 150 11.38 -15.02 -1.02
N PHE A 151 11.05 -14.67 -2.27
CA PHE A 151 9.80 -14.01 -2.59
C PHE A 151 8.58 -14.94 -2.42
N SER A 152 8.74 -16.24 -2.67
CA SER A 152 7.63 -17.20 -2.49
C SER A 152 7.11 -17.23 -1.05
N LEU A 153 7.98 -16.99 -0.07
CA LEU A 153 7.62 -16.91 1.35
C LEU A 153 6.79 -15.66 1.69
N LEU A 154 6.87 -14.63 0.85
CA LEU A 154 6.15 -13.36 1.02
C LEU A 154 4.82 -13.31 0.28
N LEU A 155 4.58 -14.24 -0.65
CA LEU A 155 3.39 -14.22 -1.50
C LEU A 155 2.10 -14.20 -0.71
N GLU A 156 2.00 -15.03 0.32
CA GLU A 156 0.80 -15.06 1.18
C GLU A 156 0.58 -13.72 1.89
N THR A 157 1.65 -13.09 2.38
CA THR A 157 1.57 -11.77 3.01
C THR A 157 1.19 -10.68 2.01
N VAL A 158 1.76 -10.72 0.80
CA VAL A 158 1.43 -9.80 -0.28
C VAL A 158 -0.04 -9.95 -0.69
N GLU A 159 -0.49 -11.18 -0.90
CA GLU A 159 -1.86 -11.51 -1.26
C GLU A 159 -2.84 -11.05 -0.18
N ARG A 160 -2.61 -11.41 1.08
CA ARG A 160 -3.44 -10.99 2.21
C ARG A 160 -3.50 -9.48 2.39
N THR A 161 -2.43 -8.76 2.02
CA THR A 161 -2.36 -7.30 2.14
C THR A 161 -3.12 -6.59 1.02
N PHE A 162 -3.03 -7.07 -0.21
CA PHE A 162 -3.51 -6.34 -1.37
C PHE A 162 -4.78 -6.92 -1.99
N ALA A 163 -4.97 -8.25 -2.01
CA ALA A 163 -6.15 -8.84 -2.64
C ALA A 163 -7.48 -8.34 -2.05
N PRO A 164 -7.60 -8.08 -0.72
CA PRO A 164 -8.82 -7.51 -0.16
C PRO A 164 -9.17 -6.11 -0.68
N LEU A 165 -8.21 -5.38 -1.26
CA LEU A 165 -8.44 -4.04 -1.82
C LEU A 165 -9.00 -4.10 -3.25
N GLY A 166 -8.99 -5.27 -3.90
CA GLY A 166 -9.42 -5.45 -5.27
C GLY A 166 -10.94 -5.32 -5.45
N LEU A 167 -11.33 -4.72 -6.57
CA LEU A 167 -12.70 -4.64 -7.06
C LEU A 167 -12.65 -4.46 -8.57
N ALA A 168 -13.32 -5.36 -9.31
CA ALA A 168 -13.52 -5.19 -10.73
C ALA A 168 -14.55 -4.09 -11.00
N GLY A 169 -14.32 -3.25 -12.02
CA GLY A 169 -15.26 -2.20 -12.41
C GLY A 169 -15.68 -1.29 -11.23
N PRO A 170 -14.76 -0.66 -10.50
CA PRO A 170 -15.10 0.10 -9.28
C PRO A 170 -16.03 1.29 -9.52
N LEU A 171 -16.18 1.74 -10.76
CA LEU A 171 -17.12 2.81 -11.16
C LEU A 171 -18.39 2.25 -11.82
N GLU A 172 -18.62 0.93 -11.79
CA GLU A 172 -19.88 0.36 -12.27
C GLU A 172 -20.99 0.56 -11.22
N PRO A 173 -22.24 0.88 -11.65
CA PRO A 173 -23.37 1.23 -10.77
C PRO A 173 -23.61 0.24 -9.63
N GLU A 174 -23.56 -1.04 -9.92
CA GLU A 174 -23.74 -2.10 -8.93
C GLU A 174 -22.64 -2.20 -7.88
N ASN A 175 -21.48 -1.56 -8.13
CA ASN A 175 -20.29 -1.63 -7.28
C ASN A 175 -20.16 -0.44 -6.31
N PHE A 176 -21.09 0.52 -6.29
CA PHE A 176 -20.96 1.73 -5.49
C PHE A 176 -20.68 1.45 -4.00
N ALA A 177 -21.54 0.67 -3.35
CA ALA A 177 -21.36 0.33 -1.93
C ALA A 177 -20.07 -0.45 -1.69
N ALA A 178 -19.72 -1.39 -2.58
CA ALA A 178 -18.46 -2.12 -2.51
C ALA A 178 -17.24 -1.20 -2.68
N ASN A 179 -17.31 -0.23 -3.59
CA ASN A 179 -16.27 0.78 -3.79
C ASN A 179 -16.08 1.60 -2.50
N LEU A 180 -17.15 2.12 -1.90
CA LEU A 180 -17.07 2.85 -0.62
C LEU A 180 -16.46 1.98 0.48
N GLN A 181 -16.83 0.70 0.57
CA GLN A 181 -16.23 -0.22 1.54
C GLN A 181 -14.73 -0.39 1.31
N LYS A 182 -14.29 -0.53 0.04
CA LYS A 182 -12.85 -0.62 -0.29
C LYS A 182 -12.11 0.67 0.05
N GLN A 183 -12.67 1.83 -0.24
CA GLN A 183 -12.05 3.10 0.16
C GLN A 183 -11.91 3.20 1.70
N ARG A 184 -12.94 2.80 2.46
CA ARG A 184 -12.90 2.76 3.93
C ARG A 184 -11.81 1.80 4.44
N GLN A 185 -11.69 0.61 3.84
CA GLN A 185 -10.60 -0.32 4.12
C GLN A 185 -9.22 0.27 3.82
N MET A 186 -9.08 1.06 2.76
CA MET A 186 -7.83 1.76 2.45
C MET A 186 -7.50 2.86 3.48
N VAL A 187 -8.50 3.56 4.02
CA VAL A 187 -8.27 4.53 5.12
C VAL A 187 -7.69 3.82 6.33
N ALA A 188 -8.28 2.69 6.75
CA ALA A 188 -7.76 1.86 7.85
C ALA A 188 -6.34 1.34 7.52
N TRP A 189 -6.13 0.84 6.30
CA TRP A 189 -4.84 0.35 5.82
C TRP A 189 -3.72 1.41 5.92
N TYR A 190 -4.03 2.68 5.58
CA TYR A 190 -3.11 3.80 5.75
C TYR A 190 -2.83 4.11 7.22
N ALA A 191 -3.87 4.16 8.05
CA ALA A 191 -3.74 4.45 9.48
C ALA A 191 -2.90 3.39 10.21
N ASP A 192 -3.07 2.12 9.88
CA ASP A 192 -2.31 1.00 10.45
C ASP A 192 -0.81 1.04 10.10
N ARG A 193 -0.43 1.84 9.10
CA ARG A 193 0.97 2.00 8.61
C ARG A 193 1.53 3.40 8.83
N ASP A 194 0.91 4.18 9.70
CA ASP A 194 1.30 5.56 10.02
C ASP A 194 1.30 6.51 8.80
N HIS A 195 0.50 6.20 7.76
CA HIS A 195 0.31 7.06 6.59
C HIS A 195 -0.83 8.07 6.81
N TRP A 196 -0.71 8.89 7.85
CA TRP A 196 -1.78 9.78 8.36
C TRP A 196 -2.28 10.78 7.34
N VAL A 197 -1.38 11.35 6.52
CA VAL A 197 -1.73 12.32 5.46
C VAL A 197 -2.62 11.66 4.41
N GLN A 198 -2.25 10.47 3.97
CA GLN A 198 -3.01 9.70 3.00
C GLN A 198 -4.36 9.26 3.57
N ALA A 199 -4.36 8.77 4.81
CA ALA A 199 -5.60 8.38 5.50
C ALA A 199 -6.59 9.54 5.61
N ALA A 200 -6.13 10.71 6.07
CA ALA A 200 -6.98 11.89 6.22
C ALA A 200 -7.49 12.41 4.87
N THR A 201 -6.63 12.39 3.86
CA THR A 201 -7.02 12.82 2.51
C THR A 201 -8.10 11.90 1.94
N LEU A 202 -7.89 10.57 1.99
CA LEU A 202 -8.87 9.62 1.46
C LEU A 202 -10.17 9.64 2.28
N ALA A 203 -10.09 9.76 3.61
CA ALA A 203 -11.27 9.80 4.47
C ALA A 203 -12.18 11.00 4.15
N ARG A 204 -11.60 12.16 3.82
CA ARG A 204 -12.37 13.32 3.37
C ARG A 204 -13.09 13.04 2.05
N GLU A 205 -12.39 12.50 1.06
CA GLU A 205 -12.97 12.17 -0.23
C GLU A 205 -14.05 11.07 -0.08
N TRP A 206 -13.81 10.11 0.80
CA TRP A 206 -14.77 9.07 1.14
C TRP A 206 -16.08 9.65 1.70
N LEU A 207 -16.01 10.64 2.61
CA LEU A 207 -17.22 11.29 3.16
C LEU A 207 -18.05 11.96 2.06
N VAL A 208 -17.43 12.63 1.09
CA VAL A 208 -18.15 13.19 -0.06
C VAL A 208 -18.86 12.08 -0.84
N ASN A 209 -18.15 11.02 -1.18
CA ASN A 209 -18.71 9.87 -1.88
C ASN A 209 -19.82 9.18 -1.07
N TRP A 210 -19.67 9.11 0.24
CA TRP A 210 -20.67 8.55 1.15
C TRP A 210 -21.98 9.33 1.11
N PHE A 211 -21.92 10.67 1.17
CA PHE A 211 -23.11 11.52 1.01
C PHE A 211 -23.73 11.35 -0.38
N MET A 212 -22.93 11.32 -1.44
CA MET A 212 -23.42 11.08 -2.80
C MET A 212 -24.20 9.77 -2.92
N GLY A 213 -23.68 8.69 -2.34
CA GLY A 213 -24.33 7.39 -2.34
C GLY A 213 -25.68 7.38 -1.60
N HIS A 214 -25.75 8.02 -0.44
CA HIS A 214 -27.02 8.13 0.30
C HIS A 214 -28.04 9.08 -0.34
N LEU A 215 -27.59 9.98 -1.21
CA LEU A 215 -28.45 10.83 -2.02
C LEU A 215 -28.93 10.13 -3.30
N GLY A 216 -28.50 8.90 -3.56
CA GLY A 216 -28.88 8.12 -4.75
C GLY A 216 -28.29 8.67 -6.04
N MET A 217 -27.09 9.27 -5.97
CA MET A 217 -26.39 9.76 -7.15
C MET A 217 -25.69 8.60 -7.88
N ASP A 218 -25.61 8.70 -9.20
CA ASP A 218 -24.93 7.73 -10.04
C ASP A 218 -23.40 7.75 -9.80
N GLU A 219 -22.76 6.61 -9.91
CA GLU A 219 -21.33 6.40 -9.61
C GLU A 219 -20.41 7.16 -10.55
N GLU A 220 -20.79 7.34 -11.80
CA GLU A 220 -20.05 8.15 -12.75
C GLU A 220 -19.83 9.58 -12.23
N LEU A 221 -20.77 10.07 -11.40
CA LEU A 221 -20.70 11.39 -10.78
C LEU A 221 -19.64 11.48 -9.67
N MET A 222 -19.15 10.33 -9.13
CA MET A 222 -18.05 10.34 -8.16
C MET A 222 -16.78 11.02 -8.69
N VAL A 223 -16.57 11.02 -9.99
CA VAL A 223 -15.40 11.61 -10.64
C VAL A 223 -15.71 12.96 -11.28
N ASP A 224 -17.00 13.38 -11.30
CA ASP A 224 -17.40 14.67 -11.79
C ASP A 224 -17.06 15.78 -10.80
N ARG A 225 -16.24 16.72 -11.24
CA ARG A 225 -15.73 17.81 -10.39
C ARG A 225 -16.83 18.75 -9.92
N ASP A 226 -17.75 19.11 -10.79
CA ASP A 226 -18.76 20.14 -10.50
C ASP A 226 -19.82 19.58 -9.55
N ILE A 227 -20.25 18.35 -9.76
CA ILE A 227 -21.15 17.63 -8.85
C ILE A 227 -20.53 17.47 -7.47
N ARG A 228 -19.26 17.03 -7.42
CA ARG A 228 -18.53 16.91 -6.13
C ARG A 228 -18.46 18.24 -5.39
N GLN A 229 -18.17 19.32 -6.11
CA GLN A 229 -18.11 20.66 -5.51
C GLN A 229 -19.47 21.11 -4.97
N GLU A 230 -20.57 20.80 -5.66
CA GLU A 230 -21.92 21.08 -5.18
C GLU A 230 -22.21 20.35 -3.87
N ILE A 231 -21.91 19.04 -3.82
CA ILE A 231 -22.09 18.23 -2.60
C ILE A 231 -21.22 18.76 -1.45
N GLU A 232 -19.96 19.09 -1.71
CA GLU A 232 -19.09 19.69 -0.69
C GLU A 232 -19.64 21.03 -0.16
N ASN A 233 -20.23 21.85 -1.01
CA ASN A 233 -20.84 23.10 -0.60
C ASN A 233 -22.04 22.85 0.33
N ARG A 234 -22.92 21.91 -0.01
CA ARG A 234 -24.05 21.49 0.84
C ARG A 234 -23.60 20.96 2.19
N ILE A 235 -22.58 20.08 2.22
CA ILE A 235 -22.00 19.56 3.46
C ILE A 235 -21.42 20.70 4.31
N ASN A 236 -20.72 21.65 3.71
CA ASN A 236 -20.14 22.80 4.40
C ASN A 236 -21.21 23.73 4.98
N GLU A 237 -22.28 24.00 4.24
CA GLU A 237 -23.39 24.83 4.69
C GLU A 237 -24.11 24.19 5.88
N ASP A 238 -24.49 22.94 5.78
CA ASP A 238 -25.17 22.20 6.84
C ASP A 238 -24.26 22.04 8.09
N SER A 239 -22.96 21.76 7.90
CA SER A 239 -22.00 21.68 9.00
C SER A 239 -21.85 23.01 9.74
N ARG A 240 -21.78 24.14 9.02
CA ARG A 240 -21.74 25.48 9.62
C ARG A 240 -23.04 25.81 10.36
N ALA A 241 -24.20 25.45 9.79
CA ALA A 241 -25.49 25.65 10.43
C ALA A 241 -25.59 24.90 11.77
N LEU A 242 -25.12 23.65 11.82
CA LEU A 242 -25.05 22.86 13.07
C LEU A 242 -24.14 23.51 14.12
N VAL A 243 -22.94 23.93 13.72
CA VAL A 243 -21.99 24.58 14.63
C VAL A 243 -22.57 25.88 15.18
N ASN A 244 -23.15 26.71 14.31
CA ASN A 244 -23.76 27.98 14.73
C ASN A 244 -24.95 27.78 15.69
N ALA A 245 -25.80 26.79 15.43
CA ALA A 245 -26.91 26.46 16.31
C ALA A 245 -26.43 26.06 17.71
N LYS A 246 -25.43 25.16 17.77
CA LYS A 246 -24.80 24.72 19.05
C LYS A 246 -24.12 25.88 19.80
N THR A 247 -23.36 26.72 19.09
CA THR A 247 -22.59 27.80 19.70
C THR A 247 -23.49 28.89 20.31
N HIS A 248 -24.66 29.14 19.71
CA HIS A 248 -25.57 30.22 20.11
C HIS A 248 -26.85 29.72 20.82
N ASP A 249 -26.88 28.42 21.17
CA ASP A 249 -28.05 27.78 21.80
C ASP A 249 -29.36 28.07 21.02
N LYS A 250 -29.29 27.93 19.69
CA LYS A 250 -30.40 28.14 18.77
C LYS A 250 -30.93 26.82 18.22
N PRO A 251 -32.20 26.75 17.82
CA PRO A 251 -32.71 25.58 17.12
C PRO A 251 -31.93 25.38 15.80
N VAL A 252 -31.67 24.13 15.45
CA VAL A 252 -31.03 23.77 14.17
C VAL A 252 -32.02 24.12 13.05
N PRO A 253 -31.61 24.89 12.04
CA PRO A 253 -32.47 25.17 10.89
C PRO A 253 -32.67 23.89 10.06
N PRO A 254 -33.65 23.84 9.14
CA PRO A 254 -33.75 22.73 8.18
C PRO A 254 -32.44 22.55 7.42
N LEU A 255 -31.94 21.31 7.37
CA LEU A 255 -30.69 20.96 6.71
C LEU A 255 -30.94 20.25 5.40
N SER A 256 -30.12 20.52 4.39
CA SER A 256 -30.28 19.97 3.04
C SER A 256 -30.01 18.45 3.00
N LEU A 257 -29.26 17.93 3.98
CA LEU A 257 -28.84 16.53 4.08
C LEU A 257 -29.59 15.73 5.16
N GLU A 258 -30.67 16.28 5.74
CA GLU A 258 -31.41 15.65 6.86
C GLU A 258 -32.00 14.26 6.55
N LYS A 259 -32.16 13.93 5.26
CA LYS A 259 -32.67 12.61 4.82
C LYS A 259 -31.61 11.52 4.78
N VAL A 260 -30.32 11.89 4.89
CA VAL A 260 -29.22 10.94 4.90
C VAL A 260 -29.12 10.29 6.29
N PRO A 261 -29.06 8.96 6.40
CA PRO A 261 -28.87 8.29 7.70
C PRO A 261 -27.63 8.80 8.41
N GLU A 262 -27.69 8.93 9.71
CA GLU A 262 -26.54 9.38 10.56
C GLU A 262 -25.91 10.71 10.10
N PHE A 263 -26.66 11.57 9.38
CA PHE A 263 -26.11 12.81 8.80
C PHE A 263 -25.50 13.76 9.84
N ILE A 264 -26.07 13.84 11.04
CA ILE A 264 -25.52 14.70 12.09
C ILE A 264 -24.12 14.21 12.52
N GLU A 265 -23.94 12.91 12.66
CA GLU A 265 -22.63 12.33 12.97
C GLU A 265 -21.65 12.53 11.83
N ALA A 266 -22.09 12.31 10.58
CA ALA A 266 -21.26 12.53 9.39
C ALA A 266 -20.83 14.00 9.25
N LEU A 267 -21.71 14.97 9.52
CA LEU A 267 -21.38 16.41 9.54
C LEU A 267 -20.41 16.79 10.68
N ASN A 268 -20.54 16.17 11.85
CA ASN A 268 -19.58 16.37 12.94
C ASN A 268 -18.19 15.78 12.57
N ILE A 269 -18.15 14.61 11.92
CA ILE A 269 -16.91 14.02 11.38
C ILE A 269 -16.31 14.94 10.33
N TRP A 270 -17.11 15.46 9.40
CA TRP A 270 -16.67 16.40 8.37
C TRP A 270 -16.00 17.64 8.94
N GLY A 271 -16.65 18.31 9.90
CA GLY A 271 -16.09 19.51 10.54
C GLY A 271 -14.74 19.26 11.18
N GLN A 272 -14.61 18.17 11.95
CA GLN A 272 -13.33 17.77 12.57
C GLN A 272 -12.28 17.38 11.52
N MET A 273 -12.67 16.68 10.45
CA MET A 273 -11.78 16.30 9.36
C MET A 273 -11.17 17.52 8.66
N ILE A 274 -11.97 18.56 8.42
CA ILE A 274 -11.46 19.81 7.82
C ILE A 274 -10.38 20.43 8.72
N GLU A 275 -10.61 20.51 10.03
CA GLU A 275 -9.66 21.08 10.97
C GLU A 275 -8.34 20.30 11.02
N LEU A 276 -8.41 18.97 11.17
CA LEU A 276 -7.24 18.09 11.22
C LEU A 276 -6.46 18.09 9.90
N ARG A 277 -7.18 18.02 8.76
CA ARG A 277 -6.56 18.07 7.45
C ARG A 277 -5.90 19.42 7.17
N ASN A 278 -6.52 20.51 7.59
CA ASN A 278 -5.92 21.84 7.45
C ASN A 278 -4.63 21.97 8.27
N ASP A 279 -4.59 21.38 9.47
CA ASP A 279 -3.37 21.35 10.26
C ASP A 279 -2.24 20.61 9.54
N ILE A 280 -2.54 19.44 8.96
CA ILE A 280 -1.62 18.67 8.13
C ILE A 280 -1.16 19.46 6.90
N ASN A 281 -2.12 20.01 6.12
CA ASN A 281 -1.83 20.67 4.85
C ASN A 281 -1.05 21.98 5.01
N HIS A 282 -1.25 22.68 6.11
CA HIS A 282 -0.44 23.85 6.46
C HIS A 282 0.88 23.49 7.13
N ALA A 283 1.23 22.20 7.20
CA ALA A 283 2.49 21.70 7.76
C ALA A 283 2.79 22.27 9.16
N GLY A 284 1.76 22.47 9.98
CA GLY A 284 1.90 23.11 11.29
C GLY A 284 2.24 24.60 11.26
N MET A 285 2.33 25.23 10.08
CA MET A 285 2.69 26.66 9.94
C MET A 285 1.49 27.57 10.19
N ARG A 286 0.81 27.37 11.32
CA ARG A 286 -0.30 28.20 11.77
C ARG A 286 -0.22 28.45 13.28
N LYS A 287 -0.81 29.56 13.74
CA LYS A 287 -0.95 29.81 15.16
C LYS A 287 -1.88 28.75 15.80
N GLY A 288 -1.39 28.05 16.81
CA GLY A 288 -2.14 26.98 17.48
C GLY A 288 -2.15 25.64 16.74
N ALA A 289 -1.12 25.36 15.91
CA ALA A 289 -0.92 24.03 15.35
C ALA A 289 -0.87 22.95 16.44
N MET A 290 -1.42 21.77 16.13
CA MET A 290 -1.47 20.67 17.09
C MET A 290 -0.11 19.98 17.20
N GLU A 291 0.20 19.50 18.40
CA GLU A 291 1.31 18.57 18.58
C GLU A 291 1.02 17.27 17.83
N PRO A 292 2.03 16.66 17.17
CA PRO A 292 1.85 15.48 16.31
C PRO A 292 1.09 14.32 16.99
N ASP A 293 1.42 14.00 18.24
CA ASP A 293 0.77 12.92 18.99
C ASP A 293 -0.72 13.20 19.24
N SER A 294 -1.07 14.48 19.50
CA SER A 294 -2.47 14.90 19.68
C SER A 294 -3.24 14.79 18.35
N LEU A 295 -2.62 15.20 17.25
CA LEU A 295 -3.18 15.11 15.92
C LEU A 295 -3.47 13.65 15.55
N ILE A 296 -2.50 12.75 15.73
CA ILE A 296 -2.65 11.31 15.47
C ILE A 296 -3.76 10.71 16.32
N LYS A 297 -3.81 11.05 17.62
CA LYS A 297 -4.87 10.56 18.52
C LYS A 297 -6.27 10.97 18.06
N GLN A 298 -6.42 12.22 17.61
CA GLN A 298 -7.70 12.73 17.10
C GLN A 298 -8.07 12.07 15.77
N LEU A 299 -7.11 11.87 14.84
CA LEU A 299 -7.34 11.15 13.59
C LEU A 299 -7.80 9.71 13.84
N LYS A 300 -7.15 8.98 14.77
CA LYS A 300 -7.56 7.62 15.15
C LYS A 300 -9.01 7.58 15.64
N ALA A 301 -9.37 8.48 16.54
CA ALA A 301 -10.74 8.57 17.08
C ALA A 301 -11.75 8.90 15.95
N LEU A 302 -11.38 9.79 15.05
CA LEU A 302 -12.21 10.18 13.93
C LEU A 302 -12.45 9.03 12.94
N PHE A 303 -11.40 8.27 12.59
CA PHE A 303 -11.52 7.11 11.70
C PHE A 303 -12.37 5.98 12.30
N GLN A 304 -12.31 5.78 13.64
CA GLN A 304 -13.21 4.83 14.32
C GLN A 304 -14.69 5.24 14.23
N ARG A 305 -14.99 6.53 14.26
CA ARG A 305 -16.33 7.05 14.07
C ARG A 305 -16.79 6.92 12.62
N LEU A 306 -15.90 7.24 11.66
CA LEU A 306 -16.15 7.08 10.24
C LEU A 306 -16.44 5.60 9.87
N ASP A 307 -15.75 4.66 10.49
CA ASP A 307 -15.96 3.23 10.24
C ASP A 307 -17.35 2.73 10.67
N ARG A 308 -18.02 3.43 11.57
CA ARG A 308 -19.38 3.10 12.06
C ARG A 308 -20.50 3.66 11.20
N LEU A 309 -20.19 4.56 10.26
CA LEU A 309 -21.21 5.09 9.36
C LEU A 309 -21.75 3.98 8.45
N PRO A 310 -23.07 3.83 8.33
CA PRO A 310 -23.67 2.79 7.47
C PRO A 310 -23.32 3.05 6.00
N LEU A 311 -23.13 2.00 5.23
CA LEU A 311 -22.95 2.14 3.78
C LEU A 311 -24.32 2.28 3.09
N PRO A 312 -24.37 2.91 1.91
CA PRO A 312 -25.60 2.98 1.12
C PRO A 312 -26.17 1.59 0.87
N GLY A 313 -27.47 1.39 1.14
CA GLY A 313 -28.14 0.10 1.04
C GLY A 313 -28.08 -0.80 2.28
N GLU A 314 -27.25 -0.46 3.29
CA GLU A 314 -27.33 -1.09 4.60
C GLU A 314 -28.56 -0.53 5.36
N VAL A 315 -29.42 -1.41 5.85
CA VAL A 315 -30.52 -1.02 6.74
C VAL A 315 -29.93 -0.80 8.14
N PRO A 316 -30.16 0.36 8.78
CA PRO A 316 -29.65 0.63 10.12
C PRO A 316 -30.23 -0.29 11.18
#